data_5ebc9bb19e198e207cda62e52ef72c7c
#
_entry.id   5ebc9bb19e198e207cda62e52ef72c7c
#
_cell.length_a   1.000
_cell.length_b   1.000
_cell.length_c   1.000
_cell.angle_alpha   90.00
_cell.angle_beta   90.00
_cell.angle_gamma   90.00
#
_symmetry.space_group_name_H-M   'P 1'
#
loop_
_entity.id
_entity.type
_entity.pdbx_description
1 polymer ?
#
loop_
_entity_poly.entity_id
_entity_poly.type
_entity_poly.pdbx_seq_one_letter_code
_entity_poly.pdbx_strand_id
1 'polypeptide(L)'
;MSRYLFTKGRPRSLLFPIFFFSLINLIVFTLSRLGLSLWQQERVSAVNGWGELFLQGLRMDVVSLCYLFGVPALLTVLLYHQNALGRIWQRILRFWLTAGSVFIVFMELATPAFIETYDYRPNRLFIEYLIYPKEVFSMLMEGHLSAVIFSLVFTLIAVVVYWKLAGWAVRNITPMRWTWRPVVALLVIALSFL
;
A
#
# COMPACT_ATOMS: atom_id res chain seq x y z
N MET A 1 18.49 -12.77 -34.57
CA MET A 1 18.22 -11.36 -34.96
C MET A 1 16.93 -10.94 -34.24
N SER A 2 17.06 -10.43 -33.00
CA SER A 2 15.92 -10.16 -32.12
C SER A 2 15.47 -8.72 -32.30
N ARG A 3 14.24 -8.52 -32.83
CA ARG A 3 13.59 -7.21 -32.93
C ARG A 3 13.27 -6.73 -31.52
N TYR A 4 14.12 -5.88 -30.96
CA TYR A 4 13.79 -5.06 -29.81
C TYR A 4 12.76 -4.02 -30.26
N LEU A 5 11.49 -4.30 -30.01
CA LEU A 5 10.46 -3.27 -30.03
C LEU A 5 10.75 -2.32 -28.87
N PHE A 6 11.52 -1.28 -29.14
CA PHE A 6 11.70 -0.13 -28.26
C PHE A 6 10.33 0.53 -28.05
N THR A 7 9.64 0.16 -26.99
CA THR A 7 8.53 0.98 -26.52
C THR A 7 9.12 2.33 -26.10
N LYS A 8 8.53 3.40 -26.63
CA LYS A 8 8.95 4.82 -26.56
C LYS A 8 8.89 5.40 -25.12
N GLY A 9 9.56 4.78 -24.13
CA GLY A 9 9.58 5.21 -22.74
C GLY A 9 10.98 5.14 -22.14
N ARG A 10 11.32 6.10 -21.25
CA ARG A 10 12.59 6.08 -20.51
C ARG A 10 12.75 4.76 -19.75
N PRO A 11 13.95 4.13 -19.77
CA PRO A 11 14.22 2.94 -18.98
C PRO A 11 14.09 3.28 -17.49
N ARG A 12 13.42 2.40 -16.73
CA ARG A 12 13.19 2.56 -15.29
C ARG A 12 14.05 1.59 -14.51
N SER A 13 14.51 2.00 -13.33
CA SER A 13 15.24 1.11 -12.44
C SER A 13 14.36 -0.07 -12.02
N LEU A 14 14.98 -1.20 -11.67
CA LEU A 14 14.30 -2.43 -11.30
C LEU A 14 13.31 -2.22 -10.13
N LEU A 15 13.69 -1.47 -9.12
CA LEU A 15 12.88 -1.22 -7.92
C LEU A 15 11.98 0.03 -8.02
N PHE A 16 12.00 0.75 -9.16
CA PHE A 16 11.18 1.93 -9.36
C PHE A 16 9.70 1.73 -9.03
N PRO A 17 9.02 0.65 -9.49
CA PRO A 17 7.60 0.45 -9.19
C PRO A 17 7.32 0.36 -7.68
N ILE A 18 8.19 -0.33 -6.95
CA ILE A 18 8.04 -0.57 -5.51
C ILE A 18 8.24 0.74 -4.76
N PHE A 19 9.34 1.45 -5.04
CA PHE A 19 9.61 2.76 -4.42
C PHE A 19 8.49 3.78 -4.72
N PHE A 20 8.02 3.84 -5.96
CA PHE A 20 6.94 4.73 -6.39
C PHE A 20 5.64 4.43 -5.63
N PHE A 21 5.27 3.15 -5.50
CA PHE A 21 4.08 2.73 -4.76
C PHE A 21 4.23 2.95 -3.24
N SER A 22 5.40 2.70 -2.68
CA SER A 22 5.69 3.02 -1.27
C SER A 22 5.51 4.51 -1.00
N LEU A 23 6.02 5.37 -1.88
CA LEU A 23 5.88 6.82 -1.73
C LEU A 23 4.41 7.28 -1.82
N ILE A 24 3.66 6.79 -2.81
CA ILE A 24 2.23 7.11 -2.93
C ILE A 24 1.46 6.68 -1.69
N ASN A 25 1.67 5.45 -1.21
CA ASN A 25 0.96 4.95 -0.04
C ASN A 25 1.38 5.68 1.25
N LEU A 26 2.64 6.10 1.36
CA LEU A 26 3.09 6.95 2.47
C LEU A 26 2.36 8.31 2.47
N ILE A 27 2.14 8.89 1.29
CA ILE A 27 1.33 10.11 1.15
C ILE A 27 -0.12 9.84 1.57
N VAL A 28 -0.71 8.71 1.15
CA VAL A 28 -2.08 8.32 1.54
C VAL A 28 -2.19 8.20 3.07
N PHE A 29 -1.29 7.49 3.73
CA PHE A 29 -1.25 7.37 5.19
C PHE A 29 -1.12 8.74 5.87
N THR A 30 -0.22 9.59 5.38
CA THR A 30 0.01 10.93 5.95
C THR A 30 -1.22 11.82 5.80
N LEU A 31 -1.87 11.82 4.63
CA LEU A 31 -3.10 12.59 4.39
C LEU A 31 -4.27 12.08 5.24
N SER A 32 -4.44 10.76 5.34
CA SER A 32 -5.46 10.16 6.20
C SER A 32 -5.23 10.52 7.67
N ARG A 33 -3.98 10.43 8.16
CA ARG A 33 -3.62 10.83 9.52
C ARG A 33 -3.90 12.30 9.77
N LEU A 34 -3.55 13.18 8.82
CA LEU A 34 -3.83 14.60 8.92
C LEU A 34 -5.34 14.84 9.00
N GLY A 35 -6.14 14.21 8.14
CA GLY A 35 -7.60 14.32 8.16
C GLY A 35 -8.21 13.87 9.49
N LEU A 36 -7.78 12.71 9.99
CA LEU A 36 -8.24 12.16 11.29
C LEU A 36 -7.82 13.04 12.47
N SER A 37 -6.59 13.57 12.47
CA SER A 37 -6.13 14.44 13.56
C SER A 37 -6.81 15.81 13.55
N LEU A 38 -7.16 16.34 12.38
CA LEU A 38 -7.97 17.56 12.29
C LEU A 38 -9.42 17.33 12.72
N TRP A 39 -9.99 16.18 12.38
CA TRP A 39 -11.32 15.80 12.84
C TRP A 39 -11.39 15.63 14.36
N GLN A 40 -10.33 15.10 14.99
CA GLN A 40 -10.22 14.87 16.43
C GLN A 40 -9.28 15.91 17.12
N GLN A 41 -9.22 17.14 16.59
CA GLN A 41 -8.22 18.13 17.00
C GLN A 41 -8.26 18.47 18.49
N GLU A 42 -9.44 18.52 19.11
CA GLU A 42 -9.58 18.80 20.54
C GLU A 42 -8.88 17.73 21.39
N ARG A 43 -9.06 16.46 21.05
CA ARG A 43 -8.44 15.32 21.75
C ARG A 43 -6.92 15.31 21.57
N VAL A 44 -6.44 15.57 20.34
CA VAL A 44 -5.00 15.62 20.02
C VAL A 44 -4.32 16.78 20.72
N SER A 45 -4.99 17.95 20.76
CA SER A 45 -4.47 19.16 21.42
C SER A 45 -4.47 19.05 22.94
N ALA A 46 -5.49 18.40 23.53
CA ALA A 46 -5.60 18.21 24.98
C ALA A 46 -4.40 17.47 25.58
N VAL A 47 -3.78 16.56 24.81
CA VAL A 47 -2.58 15.80 25.23
C VAL A 47 -1.29 16.33 24.61
N ASN A 48 -1.33 17.47 23.90
CA ASN A 48 -0.20 18.05 23.14
C ASN A 48 0.51 17.02 22.22
N GLY A 49 -0.28 16.09 21.66
CA GLY A 49 0.18 14.87 20.98
C GLY A 49 0.55 15.02 19.51
N TRP A 50 0.51 16.23 18.92
CA TRP A 50 0.72 16.43 17.48
C TRP A 50 2.06 15.88 16.98
N GLY A 51 3.16 16.24 17.67
CA GLY A 51 4.50 15.82 17.27
C GLY A 51 4.68 14.30 17.31
N GLU A 52 4.28 13.69 18.40
CA GLU A 52 4.38 12.24 18.60
C GLU A 52 3.49 11.46 17.65
N LEU A 53 2.26 11.91 17.42
CA LEU A 53 1.31 11.28 16.51
C LEU A 53 1.85 11.20 15.08
N PHE A 54 2.49 12.27 14.58
CA PHE A 54 3.07 12.26 13.24
C PHE A 54 4.39 11.49 13.18
N LEU A 55 5.25 11.61 14.18
CA LEU A 55 6.54 10.91 14.19
C LEU A 55 6.36 9.38 14.34
N GLN A 56 5.61 8.95 15.34
CA GLN A 56 5.33 7.52 15.55
C GLN A 56 4.49 6.95 14.43
N GLY A 57 3.51 7.72 13.95
CA GLY A 57 2.71 7.32 12.81
C GLY A 57 3.53 7.11 11.54
N LEU A 58 4.42 8.04 11.20
CA LEU A 58 5.33 7.90 10.05
C LEU A 58 6.20 6.63 10.18
N ARG A 59 6.73 6.37 11.37
CA ARG A 59 7.51 5.15 11.63
C ARG A 59 6.69 3.89 11.36
N MET A 60 5.45 3.83 11.87
CA MET A 60 4.56 2.67 11.67
C MET A 60 4.15 2.50 10.21
N ASP A 61 3.94 3.60 9.47
CA ASP A 61 3.63 3.56 8.03
C ASP A 61 4.81 2.96 7.24
N VAL A 62 6.04 3.42 7.51
CA VAL A 62 7.24 2.89 6.86
C VAL A 62 7.39 1.40 7.16
N VAL A 63 7.23 0.98 8.41
CA VAL A 63 7.28 -0.44 8.79
C VAL A 63 6.22 -1.25 8.04
N SER A 64 4.97 -0.77 7.99
CA SER A 64 3.88 -1.44 7.27
C SER A 64 4.17 -1.58 5.77
N LEU A 65 4.72 -0.54 5.15
CA LEU A 65 5.13 -0.57 3.74
C LEU A 65 6.31 -1.52 3.49
N CYS A 66 7.26 -1.59 4.42
CA CYS A 66 8.37 -2.55 4.35
C CYS A 66 7.86 -3.99 4.41
N TYR A 67 6.92 -4.31 5.29
CA TYR A 67 6.30 -5.63 5.33
C TYR A 67 5.52 -5.95 4.05
N LEU A 68 4.72 -5.00 3.56
CA LEU A 68 3.87 -5.21 2.41
C LEU A 68 4.65 -5.31 1.09
N PHE A 69 5.66 -4.48 0.91
CA PHE A 69 6.42 -4.35 -0.34
C PHE A 69 7.84 -4.91 -0.28
N GLY A 70 8.36 -5.28 0.88
CA GLY A 70 9.70 -5.85 1.04
C GLY A 70 9.85 -7.20 0.35
N VAL A 71 8.88 -8.11 0.56
CA VAL A 71 8.87 -9.41 -0.11
C VAL A 71 8.85 -9.28 -1.63
N PRO A 72 7.90 -8.54 -2.25
CA PRO A 72 7.93 -8.34 -3.70
C PRO A 72 9.17 -7.56 -4.19
N ALA A 73 9.78 -6.70 -3.38
CA ALA A 73 11.04 -6.05 -3.71
C ALA A 73 12.18 -7.07 -3.83
N LEU A 74 12.32 -7.93 -2.84
CA LEU A 74 13.30 -9.00 -2.82
C LEU A 74 13.11 -9.96 -4.00
N LEU A 75 11.88 -10.42 -4.22
CA LEU A 75 11.56 -11.31 -5.33
C LEU A 75 11.80 -10.64 -6.70
N THR A 76 11.56 -9.32 -6.81
CA THR A 76 11.86 -8.57 -8.03
C THR A 76 13.34 -8.57 -8.34
N VAL A 77 14.20 -8.37 -7.33
CA VAL A 77 15.66 -8.41 -7.51
C VAL A 77 16.13 -9.81 -7.93
N LEU A 78 15.55 -10.86 -7.37
CA LEU A 78 15.96 -12.24 -7.62
C LEU A 78 15.40 -12.79 -8.94
N LEU A 79 14.10 -12.60 -9.21
CA LEU A 79 13.37 -13.29 -10.29
C LEU A 79 13.32 -12.49 -11.60
N TYR A 80 13.53 -11.17 -11.54
CA TYR A 80 13.33 -10.37 -12.74
C TYR A 80 14.45 -10.56 -13.76
N HIS A 81 14.08 -11.14 -14.92
CA HIS A 81 14.91 -11.32 -16.11
C HIS A 81 14.10 -10.93 -17.36
N GLN A 82 14.78 -10.63 -18.46
CA GLN A 82 14.13 -10.32 -19.74
C GLN A 82 13.68 -11.59 -20.50
N ASN A 83 13.06 -12.52 -19.82
CA ASN A 83 12.55 -13.78 -20.34
C ASN A 83 11.05 -13.96 -20.03
N ALA A 84 10.51 -15.15 -20.30
CA ALA A 84 9.12 -15.47 -20.00
C ALA A 84 8.80 -15.34 -18.51
N LEU A 85 9.71 -15.78 -17.63
CA LEU A 85 9.57 -15.67 -16.18
C LEU A 85 9.45 -14.21 -15.73
N GLY A 86 10.28 -13.31 -16.26
CA GLY A 86 10.21 -11.89 -15.97
C GLY A 86 8.88 -11.26 -16.37
N ARG A 87 8.28 -11.68 -17.49
CA ARG A 87 6.94 -11.20 -17.91
C ARG A 87 5.83 -11.71 -17.00
N ILE A 88 5.93 -12.94 -16.50
CA ILE A 88 4.99 -13.49 -15.51
C ILE A 88 5.14 -12.71 -14.22
N TRP A 89 6.37 -12.50 -13.76
CA TRP A 89 6.64 -11.72 -12.54
C TRP A 89 6.10 -10.29 -12.63
N GLN A 90 6.25 -9.60 -13.75
CA GLN A 90 5.66 -8.26 -13.93
C GLN A 90 4.15 -8.23 -13.75
N ARG A 91 3.42 -9.28 -14.18
CA ARG A 91 1.96 -9.37 -13.98
C ARG A 91 1.62 -9.59 -12.49
N ILE A 92 2.37 -10.49 -11.82
CA ILE A 92 2.23 -10.74 -10.39
C ILE A 92 2.53 -9.47 -9.60
N LEU A 93 3.63 -8.78 -9.91
CA LEU A 93 4.02 -7.54 -9.26
C LEU A 93 2.96 -6.45 -9.45
N ARG A 94 2.41 -6.31 -10.68
CA ARG A 94 1.32 -5.38 -10.95
C ARG A 94 0.11 -5.67 -10.08
N PHE A 95 -0.29 -6.93 -9.98
CA PHE A 95 -1.41 -7.35 -9.12
C PHE A 95 -1.12 -7.05 -7.66
N TRP A 96 0.06 -7.42 -7.17
CA TRP A 96 0.46 -7.22 -5.77
C TRP A 96 0.47 -5.75 -5.37
N LEU A 97 1.09 -4.89 -6.18
CA LEU A 97 1.13 -3.44 -5.95
C LEU A 97 -0.29 -2.85 -5.91
N THR A 98 -1.16 -3.28 -6.83
CA THR A 98 -2.55 -2.83 -6.84
C THR A 98 -3.31 -3.32 -5.61
N ALA A 99 -3.29 -4.61 -5.33
CA ALA A 99 -4.05 -5.21 -4.23
C ALA A 99 -3.61 -4.64 -2.87
N GLY A 100 -2.30 -4.53 -2.64
CA GLY A 100 -1.76 -3.97 -1.39
C GLY A 100 -2.14 -2.50 -1.21
N SER A 101 -2.06 -1.69 -2.27
CA SER A 101 -2.44 -0.27 -2.19
C SER A 101 -3.95 -0.07 -2.01
N VAL A 102 -4.76 -0.88 -2.69
CA VAL A 102 -6.23 -0.87 -2.51
C VAL A 102 -6.60 -1.27 -1.10
N PHE A 103 -5.93 -2.28 -0.54
CA PHE A 103 -6.13 -2.68 0.85
C PHE A 103 -5.81 -1.55 1.83
N ILE A 104 -4.70 -0.82 1.63
CA ILE A 104 -4.35 0.36 2.44
C ILE A 104 -5.48 1.39 2.36
N VAL A 105 -5.92 1.78 1.16
CA VAL A 105 -6.99 2.77 0.98
C VAL A 105 -8.27 2.32 1.65
N PHE A 106 -8.65 1.05 1.50
CA PHE A 106 -9.84 0.49 2.15
C PHE A 106 -9.76 0.59 3.68
N MET A 107 -8.62 0.21 4.27
CA MET A 107 -8.42 0.29 5.72
C MET A 107 -8.45 1.73 6.23
N GLU A 108 -7.88 2.68 5.49
CA GLU A 108 -7.93 4.10 5.87
C GLU A 108 -9.34 4.68 5.72
N LEU A 109 -10.12 4.27 4.71
CA LEU A 109 -11.53 4.66 4.57
C LEU A 109 -12.45 4.06 5.65
N ALA A 110 -12.14 2.87 6.14
CA ALA A 110 -12.88 2.23 7.23
C ALA A 110 -12.54 2.83 8.61
N THR A 111 -11.37 3.47 8.74
CA THR A 111 -10.85 3.96 10.02
C THR A 111 -11.78 4.98 10.72
N PRO A 112 -12.38 5.99 10.05
CA PRO A 112 -13.28 6.95 10.71
C PRO A 112 -14.48 6.28 11.40
N ALA A 113 -15.19 5.41 10.68
CA ALA A 113 -16.34 4.68 11.23
C ALA A 113 -15.95 3.77 12.39
N PHE A 114 -14.76 3.17 12.33
CA PHE A 114 -14.24 2.33 13.39
C PHE A 114 -13.87 3.14 14.65
N ILE A 115 -13.27 4.33 14.48
CA ILE A 115 -12.98 5.26 15.59
C ILE A 115 -14.28 5.75 16.22
N GLU A 116 -15.30 6.06 15.41
CA GLU A 116 -16.60 6.53 15.92
C GLU A 116 -17.31 5.48 16.78
N THR A 117 -17.18 4.20 16.41
CA THR A 117 -17.84 3.09 17.10
C THR A 117 -17.05 2.57 18.30
N TYR A 118 -15.73 2.47 18.17
CA TYR A 118 -14.86 1.77 19.13
C TYR A 118 -13.81 2.66 19.81
N ASP A 119 -13.71 3.93 19.42
CA ASP A 119 -12.77 4.92 19.97
C ASP A 119 -11.27 4.62 19.70
N TYR A 120 -10.96 3.69 18.80
CA TYR A 120 -9.59 3.39 18.35
C TYR A 120 -9.53 2.96 16.88
N ARG A 121 -8.30 2.92 16.32
CA ARG A 121 -8.08 2.48 14.93
C ARG A 121 -8.32 0.98 14.76
N PRO A 122 -8.70 0.53 13.54
CA PRO A 122 -8.79 -0.90 13.23
C PRO A 122 -7.52 -1.64 13.62
N ASN A 123 -7.66 -2.67 14.42
CA ASN A 123 -6.61 -3.52 14.93
C ASN A 123 -7.00 -5.00 14.77
N ARG A 124 -6.40 -5.90 15.56
CA ARG A 124 -6.71 -7.32 15.54
C ARG A 124 -8.23 -7.62 15.70
N LEU A 125 -8.95 -6.82 16.47
CA LEU A 125 -10.39 -6.97 16.66
C LEU A 125 -11.16 -6.82 15.35
N PHE A 126 -10.70 -5.95 14.43
CA PHE A 126 -11.32 -5.83 13.11
C PHE A 126 -11.31 -7.16 12.35
N ILE A 127 -10.23 -7.95 12.48
CA ILE A 127 -10.13 -9.29 11.86
C ILE A 127 -11.02 -10.29 12.61
N GLU A 128 -11.08 -10.21 13.93
CA GLU A 128 -11.92 -11.10 14.76
C GLU A 128 -13.41 -10.89 14.48
N TYR A 129 -13.85 -9.67 14.21
CA TYR A 129 -15.23 -9.40 13.78
C TYR A 129 -15.60 -10.04 12.45
N LEU A 130 -14.63 -10.27 11.55
CA LEU A 130 -14.88 -10.96 10.29
C LEU A 130 -15.25 -12.45 10.49
N ILE A 131 -15.07 -13.01 11.67
CA ILE A 131 -15.53 -14.36 12.04
C ILE A 131 -17.06 -14.41 12.13
N TYR A 132 -17.70 -13.26 12.40
CA TYR A 132 -19.16 -13.11 12.51
C TYR A 132 -19.72 -12.23 11.38
N PRO A 133 -19.64 -12.69 10.11
CA PRO A 133 -19.93 -11.84 8.96
C PRO A 133 -21.40 -11.38 8.90
N LYS A 134 -22.33 -12.14 9.44
CA LYS A 134 -23.77 -11.79 9.43
C LYS A 134 -24.06 -10.61 10.35
N GLU A 135 -23.51 -10.64 11.56
CA GLU A 135 -23.67 -9.59 12.56
C GLU A 135 -23.03 -8.28 12.10
N VAL A 136 -21.82 -8.37 11.55
CA VAL A 136 -21.11 -7.21 10.99
C VAL A 136 -21.88 -6.62 9.80
N PHE A 137 -22.38 -7.46 8.90
CA PHE A 137 -23.16 -7.02 7.74
C PHE A 137 -24.45 -6.32 8.17
N SER A 138 -25.20 -6.89 9.13
CA SER A 138 -26.42 -6.30 9.66
C SER A 138 -26.15 -4.93 10.30
N MET A 139 -25.15 -4.84 11.16
CA MET A 139 -24.74 -3.60 11.81
C MET A 139 -24.35 -2.51 10.80
N LEU A 140 -23.58 -2.87 9.77
CA LEU A 140 -23.17 -1.93 8.73
C LEU A 140 -24.35 -1.44 7.89
N MET A 141 -25.33 -2.31 7.58
CA MET A 141 -26.49 -1.95 6.77
C MET A 141 -27.51 -1.13 7.55
N GLU A 142 -27.69 -1.37 8.86
CA GLU A 142 -28.67 -0.68 9.69
C GLU A 142 -28.16 0.68 10.21
N GLY A 143 -26.86 0.81 10.50
CA GLY A 143 -26.29 2.02 11.12
C GLY A 143 -25.40 2.87 10.25
N HIS A 144 -24.69 2.28 9.26
CA HIS A 144 -23.59 2.95 8.55
C HIS A 144 -23.65 2.80 7.03
N LEU A 145 -24.85 2.66 6.45
CA LEU A 145 -25.01 2.41 5.01
C LEU A 145 -24.32 3.46 4.13
N SER A 146 -24.39 4.74 4.50
CA SER A 146 -23.72 5.83 3.76
C SER A 146 -22.20 5.68 3.76
N ALA A 147 -21.60 5.33 4.89
CA ALA A 147 -20.17 5.10 5.02
C ALA A 147 -19.73 3.86 4.21
N VAL A 148 -20.54 2.81 4.19
CA VAL A 148 -20.29 1.60 3.39
C VAL A 148 -20.31 1.92 1.90
N ILE A 149 -21.33 2.64 1.40
CA ILE A 149 -21.44 3.03 -0.01
C ILE A 149 -20.26 3.93 -0.40
N PHE A 150 -19.93 4.92 0.43
CA PHE A 150 -18.80 5.81 0.21
C PHE A 150 -17.49 5.01 0.11
N SER A 151 -17.21 4.16 1.09
CA SER A 151 -15.99 3.33 1.11
C SER A 151 -15.92 2.39 -0.10
N LEU A 152 -17.04 1.81 -0.51
CA LEU A 152 -17.09 0.93 -1.68
C LEU A 152 -16.78 1.69 -2.97
N VAL A 153 -17.41 2.84 -3.19
CA VAL A 153 -17.18 3.67 -4.39
C VAL A 153 -15.72 4.12 -4.46
N PHE A 154 -15.17 4.66 -3.38
CA PHE A 154 -13.77 5.10 -3.35
C PHE A 154 -12.79 3.92 -3.52
N THR A 155 -13.08 2.76 -2.95
CA THR A 155 -12.28 1.54 -3.16
C THR A 155 -12.30 1.10 -4.62
N LEU A 156 -13.45 1.13 -5.30
CA LEU A 156 -13.54 0.82 -6.72
C LEU A 156 -12.76 1.81 -7.59
N ILE A 157 -12.82 3.10 -7.26
CA ILE A 157 -11.99 4.13 -7.91
C ILE A 157 -10.51 3.82 -7.69
N ALA A 158 -10.11 3.49 -6.46
CA ALA A 158 -8.74 3.13 -6.12
C ALA A 158 -8.26 1.91 -6.92
N VAL A 159 -9.08 0.87 -7.09
CA VAL A 159 -8.74 -0.29 -7.94
C VAL A 159 -8.38 0.16 -9.35
N VAL A 160 -9.21 0.98 -9.99
CA VAL A 160 -8.97 1.44 -11.35
C VAL A 160 -7.71 2.31 -11.45
N VAL A 161 -7.53 3.23 -10.52
CA VAL A 161 -6.37 4.15 -10.48
C VAL A 161 -5.09 3.37 -10.26
N TYR A 162 -5.01 2.55 -9.21
CA TYR A 162 -3.81 1.78 -8.89
C TYR A 162 -3.48 0.73 -9.96
N TRP A 163 -4.50 0.12 -10.58
CA TRP A 163 -4.27 -0.81 -11.69
C TRP A 163 -3.62 -0.13 -12.89
N LYS A 164 -4.06 1.08 -13.25
CA LYS A 164 -3.44 1.88 -14.32
C LYS A 164 -2.03 2.33 -13.94
N LEU A 165 -1.85 2.85 -12.72
CA LEU A 165 -0.55 3.27 -12.21
C LEU A 165 0.46 2.10 -12.14
N ALA A 166 0.04 0.94 -11.64
CA ALA A 166 0.88 -0.24 -11.59
C ALA A 166 1.28 -0.71 -12.99
N GLY A 167 0.32 -0.75 -13.93
CA GLY A 167 0.61 -1.06 -15.32
C GLY A 167 1.59 -0.09 -15.97
N TRP A 168 1.53 1.19 -15.62
CA TRP A 168 2.49 2.19 -16.08
C TRP A 168 3.85 2.02 -15.39
N ALA A 169 3.88 1.79 -14.08
CA ALA A 169 5.11 1.69 -13.29
C ALA A 169 5.95 0.46 -13.67
N VAL A 170 5.30 -0.70 -13.93
CA VAL A 170 6.02 -1.93 -14.29
C VAL A 170 6.46 -1.99 -15.76
N ARG A 171 6.06 -1.01 -16.60
CA ARG A 171 6.52 -0.95 -17.99
C ARG A 171 7.97 -0.45 -18.06
N ASN A 172 8.75 -0.97 -19.02
CA ASN A 172 10.11 -0.54 -19.32
C ASN A 172 11.09 -0.66 -18.14
N ILE A 173 10.87 -1.62 -17.25
CA ILE A 173 11.83 -1.96 -16.20
C ILE A 173 13.05 -2.58 -16.87
N THR A 174 14.24 -2.10 -16.48
CA THR A 174 15.51 -2.66 -16.93
C THR A 174 16.06 -3.63 -15.89
N PRO A 175 16.57 -4.79 -16.29
CA PRO A 175 17.19 -5.72 -15.34
C PRO A 175 18.44 -5.09 -14.75
N MET A 176 18.64 -5.33 -13.47
CA MET A 176 19.85 -4.94 -12.77
C MET A 176 21.02 -5.87 -13.13
N ARG A 177 22.24 -5.34 -13.17
CA ARG A 177 23.46 -6.14 -13.33
C ARG A 177 23.53 -7.20 -12.22
N TRP A 178 23.93 -8.41 -12.57
CA TRP A 178 23.97 -9.55 -11.65
C TRP A 178 24.83 -9.27 -10.41
N THR A 179 25.92 -8.56 -10.58
CA THR A 179 26.85 -8.20 -9.50
C THR A 179 26.23 -7.35 -8.39
N TRP A 180 25.21 -6.52 -8.68
CA TRP A 180 24.57 -5.65 -7.71
C TRP A 180 23.36 -6.28 -7.00
N ARG A 181 22.85 -7.41 -7.53
CA ARG A 181 21.66 -8.08 -6.95
C ARG A 181 21.82 -8.50 -5.50
N PRO A 182 22.93 -9.17 -5.07
CA PRO A 182 23.08 -9.58 -3.67
C PRO A 182 23.17 -8.38 -2.73
N VAL A 183 23.87 -7.30 -3.15
CA VAL A 183 23.98 -6.08 -2.34
C VAL A 183 22.62 -5.42 -2.15
N VAL A 184 21.83 -5.29 -3.21
CA VAL A 184 20.50 -4.68 -3.13
C VAL A 184 19.52 -5.58 -2.38
N ALA A 185 19.61 -6.91 -2.51
CA ALA A 185 18.80 -7.85 -1.75
C ALA A 185 19.09 -7.71 -0.25
N LEU A 186 20.36 -7.64 0.16
CA LEU A 186 20.74 -7.41 1.55
C LEU A 186 20.24 -6.07 2.09
N LEU A 187 20.30 -5.00 1.29
CA LEU A 187 19.75 -3.70 1.67
C LEU A 187 18.23 -3.74 1.86
N VAL A 188 17.50 -4.42 0.97
CA VAL A 188 16.05 -4.59 1.11
C VAL A 188 15.72 -5.37 2.39
N ILE A 189 16.45 -6.44 2.67
CA ILE A 189 16.28 -7.22 3.91
C ILE A 189 16.57 -6.33 5.12
N ALA A 190 17.72 -5.63 5.16
CA ALA A 190 18.08 -4.76 6.27
C ALA A 190 17.01 -3.69 6.56
N LEU A 191 16.47 -3.05 5.50
CA LEU A 191 15.39 -2.06 5.63
C LEU A 191 14.06 -2.66 6.10
N SER A 192 13.83 -3.96 5.88
CA SER A 192 12.61 -4.64 6.34
C SER A 192 12.65 -5.02 7.83
N PHE A 193 13.83 -4.97 8.46
CA PHE A 193 14.03 -5.27 9.89
C PHE A 193 14.27 -4.00 10.74
N LEU A 194 14.23 -2.81 10.16
CA LEU A 194 14.31 -1.52 10.84
C LEU A 194 12.93 -1.06 11.37
#